data_984c33b9a2f80639b537039354ae98cd
#
_entry.id   984c33b9a2f80639b537039354ae98cd
#
_cell.length_a   1.000
_cell.length_b   1.000
_cell.length_c   1.000
_cell.angle_alpha   90.00
_cell.angle_beta   90.00
_cell.angle_gamma   90.00
#
_symmetry.space_group_name_H-M   'P 1'
#
loop_
_entity.id
_entity.type
_entity.pdbx_description
1 polymer ?
#
loop_
_entity_poly.entity_id
_entity_poly.type
_entity_poly.pdbx_seq_one_letter_code
_entity_poly.pdbx_strand_id
1 'polypeptide(L)'
;DGSGTRETFEGRALDKGTAAAGANVVNSNGAMKTAIAQDPNAIGYVGIGHLDSSIQGVSIDGMVPSQENAANGTYKITRLLYMNTKGEPAGLTKAFVDYIYSPDGQKFTSASGYIPKGRD
;
A
#
# COMPACT_ATOMS: atom_id res chain seq x y z
N ASP A 1 -5.21 -15.37 -1.07
CA ASP A 1 -5.16 -15.23 -2.52
C ASP A 1 -5.82 -13.92 -2.94
N GLY A 2 -5.35 -13.30 -4.02
CA GLY A 2 -5.89 -12.03 -4.51
C GLY A 2 -5.46 -10.77 -3.75
N SER A 3 -4.47 -10.83 -2.89
CA SER A 3 -3.94 -9.68 -2.17
C SER A 3 -2.85 -8.97 -2.98
N GLY A 4 -3.14 -7.77 -3.47
CA GLY A 4 -2.13 -6.94 -4.14
C GLY A 4 -1.02 -6.46 -3.20
N THR A 5 -1.25 -6.39 -1.88
CA THR A 5 -0.19 -6.09 -0.89
C THR A 5 0.78 -7.25 -0.80
N ARG A 6 0.27 -8.50 -0.80
CA ARG A 6 1.10 -9.70 -0.85
C ARG A 6 1.92 -9.76 -2.14
N GLU A 7 1.29 -9.54 -3.28
CA GLU A 7 1.98 -9.51 -4.58
C GLU A 7 3.12 -8.48 -4.61
N THR A 8 2.89 -7.30 -4.04
CA THR A 8 3.92 -6.26 -3.92
C THR A 8 5.07 -6.72 -3.02
N PHE A 9 4.76 -7.31 -1.87
CA PHE A 9 5.77 -7.83 -0.95
C PHE A 9 6.61 -8.94 -1.60
N GLU A 10 5.96 -9.95 -2.17
CA GLU A 10 6.65 -11.06 -2.84
C GLU A 10 7.47 -10.59 -4.05
N GLY A 11 6.92 -9.66 -4.84
CA GLY A 11 7.60 -9.14 -6.03
C GLY A 11 8.74 -8.17 -5.76
N ARG A 12 8.68 -7.39 -4.69
CA ARG A 12 9.64 -6.31 -4.40
C ARG A 12 10.59 -6.63 -3.26
N ALA A 13 10.11 -7.33 -2.22
CA ALA A 13 10.94 -7.65 -1.06
C ALA A 13 11.57 -9.05 -1.14
N LEU A 14 10.94 -10.00 -1.84
CA LEU A 14 11.42 -11.38 -1.97
C LEU A 14 11.94 -11.72 -3.38
N ASP A 15 12.18 -10.73 -4.20
CA ASP A 15 12.66 -10.90 -5.59
C ASP A 15 11.84 -11.94 -6.38
N LYS A 16 10.51 -11.81 -6.32
CA LYS A 16 9.50 -12.73 -6.88
C LYS A 16 9.47 -14.12 -6.21
N GLY A 17 10.11 -14.27 -5.06
CA GLY A 17 9.94 -15.43 -4.20
C GLY A 17 8.55 -15.44 -3.54
N THR A 18 8.26 -16.50 -2.80
CA THR A 18 7.01 -16.63 -2.04
C THR A 18 7.26 -16.53 -0.54
N ALA A 19 6.27 -16.07 0.21
CA ALA A 19 6.32 -16.15 1.65
C ALA A 19 6.45 -17.61 2.12
N ALA A 20 7.11 -17.84 3.26
CA ALA A 20 7.31 -19.19 3.80
C ALA A 20 5.99 -19.97 3.92
N ALA A 21 6.02 -21.27 3.64
CA ALA A 21 4.82 -22.11 3.68
C ALA A 21 4.14 -22.15 5.06
N GLY A 22 4.91 -21.95 6.14
CA GLY A 22 4.40 -21.86 7.51
C GLY A 22 4.02 -20.45 7.97
N ALA A 23 4.03 -19.45 7.08
CA ALA A 23 3.65 -18.08 7.44
C ALA A 23 2.17 -18.00 7.84
N ASN A 24 1.88 -17.23 8.88
CA ASN A 24 0.50 -16.95 9.27
C ASN A 24 -0.17 -16.05 8.23
N VAL A 25 -1.25 -16.52 7.63
CA VAL A 25 -1.99 -15.80 6.60
C VAL A 25 -3.20 -15.12 7.21
N VAL A 26 -3.28 -13.80 7.05
CA VAL A 26 -4.41 -12.98 7.49
C VAL A 26 -5.07 -12.29 6.29
N ASN A 27 -6.32 -11.88 6.44
CA ASN A 27 -7.14 -11.42 5.33
C ASN A 27 -7.30 -9.88 5.22
N SER A 28 -6.61 -9.12 6.07
CA SER A 28 -6.65 -7.66 6.03
C SER A 28 -5.38 -7.02 6.62
N ASN A 29 -5.12 -5.74 6.25
CA ASN A 29 -4.05 -4.95 6.87
C ASN A 29 -4.27 -4.77 8.38
N GLY A 30 -5.51 -4.60 8.82
CA GLY A 30 -5.84 -4.50 10.24
C GLY A 30 -5.51 -5.78 11.02
N ALA A 31 -5.88 -6.94 10.48
CA ALA A 31 -5.55 -8.23 11.08
C ALA A 31 -4.03 -8.48 11.11
N MET A 32 -3.31 -8.09 10.05
CA MET A 32 -1.83 -8.17 10.02
C MET A 32 -1.21 -7.29 11.11
N LYS A 33 -1.64 -6.03 11.21
CA LYS A 33 -1.17 -5.11 12.26
C LYS A 33 -1.40 -5.69 13.65
N THR A 34 -2.58 -6.22 13.92
CA THR A 34 -2.90 -6.84 15.21
C THR A 34 -2.00 -8.04 15.50
N ALA A 35 -1.80 -8.92 14.53
CA ALA A 35 -0.94 -10.10 14.71
C ALA A 35 0.52 -9.72 15.03
N ILE A 36 1.07 -8.70 14.36
CA ILE A 36 2.43 -8.21 14.63
C ILE A 36 2.51 -7.52 16.00
N ALA A 37 1.53 -6.71 16.36
CA ALA A 37 1.51 -6.01 17.65
C ALA A 37 1.44 -6.96 18.87
N GLN A 38 0.92 -8.17 18.67
CA GLN A 38 0.79 -9.20 19.73
C GLN A 38 2.01 -10.10 19.87
N ASP A 39 2.93 -10.10 18.90
CA ASP A 39 4.13 -10.94 18.92
C ASP A 39 5.38 -10.11 18.63
N PRO A 40 6.24 -9.84 19.64
CA PRO A 40 7.45 -9.03 19.46
C PRO A 40 8.48 -9.67 18.51
N ASN A 41 8.34 -10.94 18.17
CA ASN A 41 9.20 -11.65 17.21
C ASN A 41 8.58 -11.72 15.80
N ALA A 42 7.35 -11.22 15.63
CA ALA A 42 6.69 -11.26 14.33
C ALA A 42 7.24 -10.20 13.37
N ILE A 43 7.29 -10.56 12.11
CA ILE A 43 7.48 -9.66 10.98
C ILE A 43 6.35 -9.84 9.98
N GLY A 44 5.91 -8.76 9.35
CA GLY A 44 4.86 -8.82 8.34
C GLY A 44 4.87 -7.59 7.43
N TYR A 45 3.82 -7.42 6.64
CA TYR A 45 3.68 -6.29 5.72
C TYR A 45 2.27 -5.72 5.75
N VAL A 46 2.18 -4.41 5.70
CA VAL A 46 0.91 -3.66 5.65
C VAL A 46 1.05 -2.48 4.71
N GLY A 47 -0.06 -1.94 4.24
CA GLY A 47 -0.05 -0.64 3.58
C GLY A 47 0.41 0.46 4.53
N ILE A 48 1.18 1.42 4.03
CA ILE A 48 1.81 2.48 4.84
C ILE A 48 0.81 3.31 5.65
N GLY A 49 -0.43 3.47 5.18
CA GLY A 49 -1.50 4.14 5.91
C GLY A 49 -1.97 3.40 7.17
N HIS A 50 -1.50 2.18 7.41
CA HIS A 50 -1.79 1.41 8.62
C HIS A 50 -0.68 1.45 9.67
N LEU A 51 0.44 2.15 9.41
CA LEU A 51 1.50 2.34 10.40
C LEU A 51 1.04 3.32 11.47
N ASP A 52 1.22 2.92 12.73
CA ASP A 52 1.02 3.75 13.90
C ASP A 52 1.95 3.28 15.05
N SER A 53 1.76 3.81 16.25
CA SER A 53 2.60 3.49 17.40
C SER A 53 2.52 2.03 17.88
N SER A 54 1.59 1.22 17.38
CA SER A 54 1.44 -0.19 17.76
C SER A 54 2.41 -1.13 17.05
N ILE A 55 2.99 -0.71 15.93
CA ILE A 55 3.93 -1.49 15.12
C ILE A 55 5.08 -0.61 14.62
N GLN A 56 6.27 -1.19 14.50
CA GLN A 56 7.45 -0.49 14.01
C GLN A 56 7.63 -0.72 12.50
N GLY A 57 7.73 0.36 11.72
CA GLY A 57 8.10 0.27 10.32
C GLY A 57 9.59 -0.06 10.14
N VAL A 58 9.90 -1.00 9.26
CA VAL A 58 11.27 -1.44 8.98
C VAL A 58 11.90 -0.57 7.91
N SER A 59 13.09 -0.02 8.18
CA SER A 59 13.89 0.69 7.19
C SER A 59 14.50 -0.29 6.19
N ILE A 60 14.48 0.09 4.90
CA ILE A 60 15.07 -0.68 3.80
C ILE A 60 16.12 0.20 3.14
N ASP A 61 17.33 -0.31 3.01
CA ASP A 61 18.50 0.44 2.51
C ASP A 61 18.71 1.78 3.27
N GLY A 62 18.41 1.80 4.57
CA GLY A 62 18.49 2.99 5.42
C GLY A 62 17.31 3.95 5.29
N MET A 63 16.35 3.69 4.42
CA MET A 63 15.15 4.53 4.21
C MET A 63 13.99 4.06 5.06
N VAL A 64 13.43 4.95 5.88
CA VAL A 64 12.22 4.66 6.68
C VAL A 64 10.97 4.62 5.80
N PRO A 65 9.97 3.76 6.13
CA PRO A 65 8.70 3.75 5.43
C PRO A 65 7.91 5.02 5.76
N SER A 66 7.82 5.94 4.79
CA SER A 66 7.01 7.14 4.87
C SER A 66 6.35 7.42 3.52
N GLN A 67 5.25 8.18 3.52
CA GLN A 67 4.61 8.61 2.26
C GLN A 67 5.59 9.43 1.40
N GLU A 68 6.41 10.28 2.02
CA GLU A 68 7.42 11.07 1.33
C GLU A 68 8.47 10.19 0.64
N ASN A 69 9.07 9.24 1.37
CA ASN A 69 10.09 8.35 0.84
C ASN A 69 9.52 7.37 -0.21
N ALA A 70 8.26 7.00 -0.10
CA ALA A 70 7.58 6.22 -1.12
C ALA A 70 7.28 7.06 -2.38
N ALA A 71 6.84 8.31 -2.21
CA ALA A 71 6.53 9.21 -3.32
C ALA A 71 7.78 9.59 -4.14
N ASN A 72 8.91 9.86 -3.48
CA ASN A 72 10.17 10.21 -4.15
C ASN A 72 10.97 8.98 -4.63
N GLY A 73 10.48 7.76 -4.38
CA GLY A 73 11.09 6.51 -4.85
C GLY A 73 12.30 6.03 -4.05
N THR A 74 12.64 6.65 -2.92
CA THR A 74 13.76 6.21 -2.07
C THR A 74 13.38 4.98 -1.24
N TYR A 75 12.11 4.84 -0.81
CA TYR A 75 11.59 3.59 -0.26
C TYR A 75 11.04 2.71 -1.39
N LYS A 76 11.73 1.60 -1.70
CA LYS A 76 11.55 0.85 -2.95
C LYS A 76 10.36 -0.12 -2.97
N ILE A 77 9.80 -0.50 -1.80
CA ILE A 77 8.65 -1.40 -1.75
C ILE A 77 7.35 -0.60 -1.93
N THR A 78 7.07 -0.23 -3.17
CA THR A 78 5.91 0.54 -3.56
C THR A 78 5.24 -0.05 -4.79
N ARG A 79 3.96 0.28 -5.01
CA ARG A 79 3.24 -0.05 -6.25
C ARG A 79 2.27 1.06 -6.62
N LEU A 80 1.88 1.08 -7.87
CA LEU A 80 0.78 1.90 -8.35
C LEU A 80 -0.56 1.18 -8.11
N LEU A 81 -1.58 1.95 -7.81
CA LEU A 81 -2.98 1.51 -7.84
C LEU A 81 -3.63 2.11 -9.08
N TYR A 82 -4.42 1.30 -9.77
CA TYR A 82 -5.07 1.68 -11.01
C TYR A 82 -6.58 1.66 -10.86
N MET A 83 -7.25 2.65 -11.42
CA MET A 83 -8.68 2.61 -11.68
C MET A 83 -8.91 1.99 -13.05
N ASN A 84 -9.74 0.95 -13.12
CA ASN A 84 -10.02 0.25 -14.37
C ASN A 84 -11.46 0.51 -14.80
N THR A 85 -11.65 0.88 -16.07
CA THR A 85 -12.95 1.08 -16.69
C THR A 85 -13.06 0.23 -17.97
N LYS A 86 -14.27 -0.14 -18.35
CA LYS A 86 -14.51 -0.77 -19.64
C LYS A 86 -14.60 0.31 -20.73
N GLY A 87 -13.48 0.55 -21.40
CA GLY A 87 -13.35 1.64 -22.39
C GLY A 87 -13.22 3.01 -21.72
N GLU A 88 -13.39 4.07 -22.51
CA GLU A 88 -13.32 5.44 -22.01
C GLU A 88 -14.43 5.73 -20.98
N PRO A 89 -14.08 6.29 -19.81
CA PRO A 89 -15.08 6.60 -18.80
C PRO A 89 -16.03 7.70 -19.28
N ALA A 90 -17.33 7.51 -19.05
CA ALA A 90 -18.40 8.47 -19.38
C ALA A 90 -19.37 8.64 -18.21
N GLY A 91 -20.18 9.69 -18.24
CA GLY A 91 -21.23 9.96 -17.24
C GLY A 91 -20.68 9.99 -15.81
N LEU A 92 -21.32 9.29 -14.89
CA LEU A 92 -20.94 9.21 -13.48
C LEU A 92 -19.55 8.58 -13.28
N THR A 93 -19.19 7.58 -14.08
CA THR A 93 -17.85 6.97 -14.01
C THR A 93 -16.77 8.00 -14.31
N LYS A 94 -16.97 8.83 -15.35
CA LYS A 94 -16.04 9.92 -15.66
C LYS A 94 -15.99 10.95 -14.53
N ALA A 95 -17.14 11.35 -14.01
CA ALA A 95 -17.21 12.33 -12.93
C ALA A 95 -16.47 11.83 -11.68
N PHE A 96 -16.59 10.54 -11.33
CA PHE A 96 -15.87 9.95 -10.22
C PHE A 96 -14.34 9.93 -10.46
N VAL A 97 -13.90 9.51 -11.65
CA VAL A 97 -12.47 9.52 -12.01
C VAL A 97 -11.92 10.95 -11.95
N ASP A 98 -12.64 11.93 -12.52
CA ASP A 98 -12.23 13.33 -12.49
C ASP A 98 -12.18 13.88 -11.06
N TYR A 99 -13.11 13.49 -10.19
CA TYR A 99 -13.08 13.85 -8.76
C TYR A 99 -11.83 13.32 -8.07
N ILE A 100 -11.43 12.06 -8.29
CA ILE A 100 -10.22 11.49 -7.69
C ILE A 100 -8.97 12.30 -8.05
N TYR A 101 -8.90 12.83 -9.27
CA TYR A 101 -7.79 13.68 -9.72
C TYR A 101 -7.96 15.17 -9.38
N SER A 102 -9.10 15.58 -8.82
CA SER A 102 -9.31 16.95 -8.36
C SER A 102 -8.48 17.26 -7.09
N PRO A 103 -8.26 18.56 -6.76
CA PRO A 103 -7.56 18.91 -5.53
C PRO A 103 -8.17 18.31 -4.26
N ASP A 104 -9.49 18.21 -4.19
CA ASP A 104 -10.18 17.63 -3.03
C ASP A 104 -10.05 16.11 -3.01
N GLY A 105 -10.18 15.44 -4.15
CA GLY A 105 -9.94 14.01 -4.27
C GLY A 105 -8.50 13.62 -3.90
N GLN A 106 -7.52 14.43 -4.29
CA GLN A 106 -6.12 14.21 -3.95
C GLN A 106 -5.85 14.41 -2.44
N LYS A 107 -6.47 15.39 -1.81
CA LYS A 107 -6.43 15.55 -0.34
C LYS A 107 -7.02 14.35 0.37
N PHE A 108 -8.18 13.87 -0.09
CA PHE A 108 -8.84 12.69 0.46
C PHE A 108 -7.96 11.44 0.30
N THR A 109 -7.35 11.25 -0.85
CA THR A 109 -6.42 10.16 -1.13
C THR A 109 -5.25 10.17 -0.15
N SER A 110 -4.63 11.33 0.07
CA SER A 110 -3.52 11.48 1.04
C SER A 110 -3.98 11.21 2.48
N ALA A 111 -5.11 11.77 2.89
CA ALA A 111 -5.68 11.54 4.23
C ALA A 111 -6.04 10.07 4.50
N SER A 112 -6.34 9.30 3.44
CA SER A 112 -6.60 7.86 3.51
C SER A 112 -5.34 7.00 3.53
N GLY A 113 -4.14 7.60 3.63
CA GLY A 113 -2.87 6.88 3.73
C GLY A 113 -2.27 6.46 2.39
N TYR A 114 -2.81 6.95 1.27
CA TYR A 114 -2.27 6.71 -0.07
C TYR A 114 -1.48 7.92 -0.57
N ILE A 115 -0.62 7.69 -1.54
CA ILE A 115 0.19 8.74 -2.16
C ILE A 115 -0.54 9.22 -3.41
N PRO A 116 -0.97 10.49 -3.44
CA PRO A 116 -1.59 11.06 -4.63
C PRO A 116 -0.66 11.01 -5.84
N LYS A 117 -1.21 10.65 -7.01
CA LYS A 117 -0.53 10.76 -8.28
C LYS A 117 -1.41 11.57 -9.25
N GLY A 118 -0.80 12.47 -10.00
CA GLY A 118 -1.51 13.20 -11.04
C GLY A 118 -1.98 12.28 -12.18
N ARG A 119 -2.86 12.80 -13.04
CA ARG A 119 -3.24 12.17 -14.30
C ARG A 119 -2.04 12.29 -15.26
N ASP A 120 -1.59 11.16 -15.80
CA ASP A 120 -0.55 11.11 -16.84
C ASP A 120 -1.13 11.58 -18.17
#